data_049d547b92bc3e46198953468805e0e8
#
_entry.id   049d547b92bc3e46198953468805e0e8
#
_cell.length_a   1.000
_cell.length_b   1.000
_cell.length_c   1.000
_cell.angle_alpha   90.00
_cell.angle_beta   90.00
_cell.angle_gamma   90.00
#
_symmetry.space_group_name_H-M   'P 1'
#
loop_
_entity.id
_entity.type
_entity.pdbx_description
1 polymer ?
#
loop_
_entity_poly.entity_id
_entity_poly.type
_entity_poly.pdbx_seq_one_letter_code
_entity_poly.pdbx_strand_id
1 'polypeptide(L)'
;TEDDFLRDKKDYQNKLNEEFEASKNYISNEHDWFTGVWSKFTSEQGQDRRGVTGIDVEKLREIGRKVSSIPNNFNVHKTISRIFENRLKMIDTGKNIDWALAESLALASLADEGNGVRLVGQDTVRGTFSHRHAGINDQVTGERYYPIKNISANQGKAEVIDSLLSEMGVLGFEYGYSLTDPDTLVLWEAQFGDFANGAQVIFDQFISSGEKKWTRASGLVMLLPHGYEGQGPEHSSARIERYLQACAQENIQVVN
;
A
#
# COMPACT_ATOMS: atom_id res chain seq x y z
N THR A 1 -34.36 -15.85 -9.03
CA THR A 1 -35.82 -15.67 -9.00
C THR A 1 -36.23 -14.91 -7.74
N GLU A 2 -37.47 -14.43 -7.70
CA GLU A 2 -38.04 -13.77 -6.50
C GLU A 2 -38.06 -14.74 -5.30
N ASP A 3 -38.37 -16.00 -5.56
CA ASP A 3 -38.36 -17.05 -4.54
C ASP A 3 -36.96 -17.30 -3.97
N ASP A 4 -35.93 -17.26 -4.80
CA ASP A 4 -34.56 -17.38 -4.33
C ASP A 4 -34.18 -16.20 -3.43
N PHE A 5 -34.53 -14.98 -3.82
CA PHE A 5 -34.31 -13.80 -3.01
C PHE A 5 -35.02 -13.87 -1.64
N LEU A 6 -36.28 -14.30 -1.63
CA LEU A 6 -37.06 -14.43 -0.39
C LEU A 6 -36.45 -15.50 0.54
N ARG A 7 -35.98 -16.63 -0.04
CA ARG A 7 -35.28 -17.67 0.71
C ARG A 7 -33.99 -17.12 1.32
N ASP A 8 -33.14 -16.53 0.52
CA ASP A 8 -31.82 -16.00 0.97
C ASP A 8 -32.00 -14.91 2.04
N LYS A 9 -33.02 -14.04 1.88
CA LYS A 9 -33.38 -13.05 2.90
C LYS A 9 -33.80 -13.71 4.22
N LYS A 10 -34.61 -14.76 4.15
CA LYS A 10 -35.06 -15.51 5.34
C LYS A 10 -33.91 -16.22 6.03
N ASP A 11 -33.03 -16.85 5.25
CA ASP A 11 -31.86 -17.57 5.78
C ASP A 11 -30.89 -16.61 6.45
N TYR A 12 -30.66 -15.45 5.85
CA TYR A 12 -29.83 -14.40 6.47
C TYR A 12 -30.46 -13.85 7.76
N GLN A 13 -31.78 -13.65 7.79
CA GLN A 13 -32.48 -13.21 9.00
C GLN A 13 -32.39 -14.26 10.11
N ASN A 14 -32.51 -15.54 9.78
CA ASN A 14 -32.34 -16.64 10.75
C ASN A 14 -30.93 -16.62 11.33
N LYS A 15 -29.90 -16.48 10.48
CA LYS A 15 -28.52 -16.37 10.92
C LYS A 15 -28.30 -15.18 11.86
N LEU A 16 -28.85 -14.01 11.54
CA LEU A 16 -28.76 -12.85 12.43
C LEU A 16 -29.41 -13.09 13.79
N ASN A 17 -30.55 -13.80 13.82
CA ASN A 17 -31.23 -14.14 15.06
C ASN A 17 -30.42 -15.15 15.90
N GLU A 18 -29.80 -16.14 15.27
CA GLU A 18 -28.91 -17.11 15.91
C GLU A 18 -27.71 -16.41 16.54
N GLU A 19 -27.04 -15.54 15.80
CA GLU A 19 -25.90 -14.77 16.28
C GLU A 19 -26.29 -13.78 17.41
N PHE A 20 -27.49 -13.19 17.31
CA PHE A 20 -28.01 -12.33 18.37
C PHE A 20 -28.24 -13.12 19.67
N GLU A 21 -28.82 -14.32 19.61
CA GLU A 21 -28.98 -15.17 20.80
C GLU A 21 -27.62 -15.64 21.36
N ALA A 22 -26.68 -15.98 20.50
CA ALA A 22 -25.33 -16.36 20.91
C ALA A 22 -24.58 -15.19 21.58
N SER A 23 -24.81 -13.96 21.13
CA SER A 23 -24.16 -12.77 21.69
C SER A 23 -24.48 -12.51 23.15
N LYS A 24 -25.61 -13.02 23.68
CA LYS A 24 -25.98 -12.87 25.09
C LYS A 24 -25.00 -13.55 26.05
N ASN A 25 -24.31 -14.58 25.58
CA ASN A 25 -23.32 -15.34 26.34
C ASN A 25 -21.88 -15.06 25.87
N TYR A 26 -21.71 -14.11 24.97
CA TYR A 26 -20.39 -13.76 24.46
C TYR A 26 -19.60 -12.99 25.51
N ILE A 27 -18.42 -13.51 25.85
CA ILE A 27 -17.45 -12.84 26.69
C ILE A 27 -16.25 -12.51 25.80
N SER A 28 -16.03 -11.21 25.58
CA SER A 28 -14.85 -10.74 24.84
C SER A 28 -13.58 -11.18 25.58
N ASN A 29 -12.66 -11.74 24.85
CA ASN A 29 -11.36 -12.18 25.38
C ASN A 29 -10.22 -11.60 24.54
N GLU A 30 -9.00 -11.64 25.10
CA GLU A 30 -7.81 -11.11 24.40
C GLU A 30 -7.52 -11.84 23.07
N HIS A 31 -8.08 -13.02 22.86
CA HIS A 31 -7.90 -13.80 21.64
C HIS A 31 -8.75 -13.29 20.46
N ASP A 32 -9.66 -12.34 20.69
CA ASP A 32 -10.44 -11.72 19.60
C ASP A 32 -9.60 -10.74 18.78
N TRP A 33 -8.43 -10.35 19.30
CA TRP A 33 -7.39 -9.64 18.59
C TRP A 33 -6.51 -10.64 17.83
N PHE A 34 -6.06 -10.25 16.64
CA PHE A 34 -5.18 -11.10 15.83
C PHE A 34 -5.70 -12.53 15.65
N THR A 35 -6.98 -12.68 15.35
CA THR A 35 -7.58 -13.98 15.02
C THR A 35 -7.58 -14.22 13.50
N GLY A 36 -7.84 -15.45 13.05
CA GLY A 36 -7.92 -15.80 11.64
C GLY A 36 -6.59 -15.55 10.91
N VAL A 37 -6.64 -14.79 9.82
CA VAL A 37 -5.46 -14.45 8.99
C VAL A 37 -4.41 -13.61 9.74
N TRP A 38 -4.81 -12.91 10.79
CA TRP A 38 -3.94 -12.09 11.63
C TRP A 38 -3.25 -12.88 12.76
N SER A 39 -3.61 -14.12 13.01
CA SER A 39 -3.13 -14.91 14.17
C SER A 39 -1.62 -15.13 14.22
N LYS A 40 -0.93 -14.96 13.10
CA LYS A 40 0.54 -15.07 13.01
C LYS A 40 1.28 -13.79 13.38
N PHE A 41 0.57 -12.67 13.50
CA PHE A 41 1.15 -11.39 13.87
C PHE A 41 1.04 -11.18 15.38
N THR A 42 2.02 -10.55 15.94
CA THR A 42 2.05 -10.14 17.35
C THR A 42 2.44 -8.67 17.43
N SER A 43 1.89 -7.97 18.41
CA SER A 43 2.39 -6.63 18.72
C SER A 43 3.82 -6.73 19.24
N GLU A 44 4.66 -5.77 18.85
CA GLU A 44 6.02 -5.67 19.35
C GLU A 44 6.03 -5.43 20.86
N GLN A 45 6.83 -6.22 21.57
CA GLN A 45 6.99 -6.08 23.03
C GLN A 45 8.41 -5.63 23.35
N GLY A 46 8.55 -4.54 24.06
CA GLY A 46 9.84 -4.05 24.53
C GLY A 46 10.22 -2.66 24.07
N GLN A 47 11.48 -2.28 24.32
CA GLN A 47 11.99 -0.95 23.96
C GLN A 47 12.59 -0.87 22.57
N ASP A 48 13.00 -1.99 21.99
CA ASP A 48 13.54 -2.05 20.63
C ASP A 48 12.42 -2.41 19.65
N ARG A 49 11.86 -1.37 19.05
CA ARG A 49 10.79 -1.48 18.04
C ARG A 49 11.31 -1.47 16.61
N ARG A 50 12.62 -1.66 16.42
CA ARG A 50 13.23 -1.67 15.11
C ARG A 50 13.47 -3.09 14.64
N GLY A 51 12.77 -3.50 13.61
CA GLY A 51 13.05 -4.74 12.91
C GLY A 51 14.35 -4.67 12.12
N VAL A 52 14.96 -5.83 11.84
CA VAL A 52 16.07 -5.94 10.88
C VAL A 52 15.48 -5.92 9.47
N THR A 53 15.64 -4.80 8.77
CA THR A 53 15.09 -4.58 7.42
C THR A 53 16.17 -4.58 6.34
N GLY A 54 17.42 -4.85 6.70
CA GLY A 54 18.55 -4.89 5.78
C GLY A 54 18.49 -6.11 4.87
N ILE A 55 18.84 -5.91 3.60
CA ILE A 55 18.92 -6.95 2.59
C ILE A 55 20.35 -7.02 2.07
N ASP A 56 20.81 -8.22 1.73
CA ASP A 56 22.13 -8.42 1.13
C ASP A 56 22.33 -7.55 -0.12
N VAL A 57 23.49 -6.92 -0.23
CA VAL A 57 23.77 -5.92 -1.28
C VAL A 57 23.78 -6.54 -2.68
N GLU A 58 24.24 -7.78 -2.83
CA GLU A 58 24.25 -8.44 -4.14
C GLU A 58 22.83 -8.81 -4.56
N LYS A 59 21.99 -9.22 -3.59
CA LYS A 59 20.56 -9.46 -3.82
C LYS A 59 19.84 -8.17 -4.22
N LEU A 60 20.11 -7.04 -3.55
CA LEU A 60 19.57 -5.74 -3.93
C LEU A 60 20.01 -5.32 -5.33
N ARG A 61 21.26 -5.58 -5.71
CA ARG A 61 21.73 -5.31 -7.07
C ARG A 61 21.01 -6.16 -8.12
N GLU A 62 20.83 -7.45 -7.83
CA GLU A 62 20.09 -8.35 -8.72
C GLU A 62 18.66 -7.82 -8.95
N ILE A 63 17.92 -7.55 -7.87
CA ILE A 63 16.55 -7.01 -7.91
C ILE A 63 16.55 -5.66 -8.64
N GLY A 64 17.48 -4.79 -8.29
CA GLY A 64 17.60 -3.46 -8.87
C GLY A 64 17.81 -3.48 -10.38
N ARG A 65 18.62 -4.37 -10.90
CA ARG A 65 18.77 -4.55 -12.36
C ARG A 65 17.48 -4.99 -13.01
N LYS A 66 16.72 -5.89 -12.38
CA LYS A 66 15.44 -6.38 -12.90
C LYS A 66 14.38 -5.27 -12.93
N VAL A 67 14.20 -4.51 -11.85
CA VAL A 67 13.22 -3.39 -11.81
C VAL A 67 13.61 -2.20 -12.67
N SER A 68 14.89 -2.11 -13.05
CA SER A 68 15.41 -1.05 -13.93
C SER A 68 15.65 -1.52 -15.37
N SER A 69 15.19 -2.72 -15.73
CA SER A 69 15.34 -3.26 -17.08
C SER A 69 14.09 -3.03 -17.92
N ILE A 70 14.32 -2.71 -19.19
CA ILE A 70 13.29 -2.58 -20.22
C ILE A 70 13.43 -3.76 -21.17
N PRO A 71 12.34 -4.45 -21.55
CA PRO A 71 12.41 -5.52 -22.55
C PRO A 71 12.95 -5.01 -23.89
N ASN A 72 13.80 -5.79 -24.55
CA ASN A 72 14.47 -5.39 -25.79
C ASN A 72 13.53 -5.07 -26.96
N ASN A 73 12.32 -5.63 -26.93
CA ASN A 73 11.28 -5.43 -27.95
C ASN A 73 10.32 -4.28 -27.62
N PHE A 74 10.63 -3.47 -26.60
CA PHE A 74 9.75 -2.40 -26.12
C PHE A 74 10.22 -1.04 -26.63
N ASN A 75 9.35 -0.30 -27.29
CA ASN A 75 9.65 1.01 -27.86
C ASN A 75 9.28 2.09 -26.83
N VAL A 76 10.17 2.38 -25.91
CA VAL A 76 9.90 3.37 -24.85
C VAL A 76 10.26 4.79 -25.27
N HIS A 77 9.62 5.76 -24.64
CA HIS A 77 9.97 7.17 -24.82
C HIS A 77 11.41 7.44 -24.38
N LYS A 78 12.16 8.26 -25.10
CA LYS A 78 13.60 8.57 -24.84
C LYS A 78 13.89 9.02 -23.40
N THR A 79 12.98 9.81 -22.80
CA THR A 79 13.13 10.24 -21.42
C THR A 79 13.09 9.05 -20.45
N ILE A 80 12.20 8.08 -20.69
CA ILE A 80 12.08 6.89 -19.86
C ILE A 80 13.34 6.01 -20.00
N SER A 81 13.82 5.77 -21.23
CA SER A 81 15.10 5.08 -21.43
C SER A 81 16.21 5.69 -20.58
N ARG A 82 16.35 7.03 -20.62
CA ARG A 82 17.39 7.74 -19.86
C ARG A 82 17.24 7.59 -18.35
N ILE A 83 15.99 7.62 -17.83
CA ILE A 83 15.71 7.39 -16.40
C ILE A 83 16.16 5.99 -16.01
N PHE A 84 15.79 4.97 -16.77
CA PHE A 84 16.13 3.58 -16.47
C PHE A 84 17.64 3.31 -16.60
N GLU A 85 18.32 3.90 -17.60
CA GLU A 85 19.79 3.86 -17.70
C GLU A 85 20.47 4.48 -16.48
N ASN A 86 19.95 5.61 -15.96
CA ASN A 86 20.47 6.23 -14.77
C ASN A 86 20.24 5.37 -13.52
N ARG A 87 19.10 4.71 -13.39
CA ARG A 87 18.83 3.75 -12.31
C ARG A 87 19.83 2.60 -12.32
N LEU A 88 20.13 2.03 -13.47
CA LEU A 88 21.16 0.99 -13.61
C LEU A 88 22.53 1.48 -13.14
N LYS A 89 22.92 2.73 -13.49
CA LYS A 89 24.18 3.32 -12.99
C LYS A 89 24.19 3.51 -11.48
N MET A 90 23.06 3.94 -10.88
CA MET A 90 22.92 4.06 -9.42
C MET A 90 23.11 2.71 -8.74
N ILE A 91 22.50 1.64 -9.29
CA ILE A 91 22.61 0.28 -8.77
C ILE A 91 24.03 -0.25 -8.87
N ASP A 92 24.67 -0.10 -10.02
CA ASP A 92 26.03 -0.61 -10.24
C ASP A 92 27.07 0.11 -9.38
N THR A 93 26.89 1.42 -9.19
CA THR A 93 27.82 2.22 -8.37
C THR A 93 27.47 2.23 -6.89
N GLY A 94 26.22 1.94 -6.50
CA GLY A 94 25.72 2.09 -5.14
C GLY A 94 25.69 3.55 -4.66
N LYS A 95 25.65 4.52 -5.59
CA LYS A 95 25.71 5.95 -5.27
C LYS A 95 24.56 6.72 -5.89
N ASN A 96 24.20 7.82 -5.21
CA ASN A 96 23.16 8.77 -5.67
C ASN A 96 21.79 8.10 -5.89
N ILE A 97 21.48 7.07 -5.11
CA ILE A 97 20.18 6.39 -5.16
C ILE A 97 19.13 7.42 -4.75
N ASP A 98 18.21 7.69 -5.67
CA ASP A 98 17.08 8.59 -5.43
C ASP A 98 15.93 7.89 -4.73
N TRP A 99 14.96 8.68 -4.27
CA TRP A 99 13.78 8.16 -3.58
C TRP A 99 13.02 7.12 -4.43
N ALA A 100 12.83 7.40 -5.71
CA ALA A 100 12.05 6.54 -6.59
C ALA A 100 12.68 5.16 -6.79
N LEU A 101 14.01 5.11 -6.91
CA LEU A 101 14.74 3.85 -6.98
C LEU A 101 14.74 3.13 -5.63
N ALA A 102 14.93 3.84 -4.52
CA ALA A 102 14.89 3.25 -3.18
C ALA A 102 13.53 2.62 -2.89
N GLU A 103 12.43 3.33 -3.20
CA GLU A 103 11.06 2.80 -3.10
C GLU A 103 10.89 1.55 -3.98
N SER A 104 11.32 1.63 -5.24
CA SER A 104 11.23 0.48 -6.16
C SER A 104 11.99 -0.74 -5.65
N LEU A 105 13.18 -0.55 -5.07
CA LEU A 105 13.97 -1.62 -4.46
C LEU A 105 13.26 -2.23 -3.24
N ALA A 106 12.69 -1.40 -2.36
CA ALA A 106 11.98 -1.87 -1.18
C ALA A 106 10.74 -2.70 -1.56
N LEU A 107 9.90 -2.19 -2.46
CA LEU A 107 8.71 -2.90 -2.91
C LEU A 107 9.06 -4.19 -3.67
N ALA A 108 10.09 -4.15 -4.51
CA ALA A 108 10.51 -5.31 -5.29
C ALA A 108 11.16 -6.39 -4.42
N SER A 109 11.89 -6.02 -3.37
CA SER A 109 12.46 -7.00 -2.44
C SER A 109 11.38 -7.73 -1.66
N LEU A 110 10.35 -7.04 -1.19
CA LEU A 110 9.20 -7.66 -0.54
C LEU A 110 8.47 -8.64 -1.49
N ALA A 111 8.29 -8.22 -2.73
CA ALA A 111 7.70 -9.10 -3.74
C ALA A 111 8.56 -10.35 -4.01
N ASP A 112 9.89 -10.20 -4.11
CA ASP A 112 10.82 -11.31 -4.32
C ASP A 112 10.84 -12.29 -3.14
N GLU A 113 10.61 -11.80 -1.91
CA GLU A 113 10.44 -12.60 -0.70
C GLU A 113 9.08 -13.33 -0.63
N GLY A 114 8.20 -13.13 -1.60
CA GLY A 114 6.89 -13.78 -1.68
C GLY A 114 5.75 -12.97 -1.08
N ASN A 115 6.00 -11.77 -0.55
CA ASN A 115 4.94 -10.92 0.00
C ASN A 115 4.16 -10.20 -1.10
N GLY A 116 2.87 -10.00 -0.90
CA GLY A 116 2.06 -9.15 -1.77
C GLY A 116 2.47 -7.67 -1.64
N VAL A 117 2.42 -6.93 -2.73
CA VAL A 117 2.61 -5.47 -2.75
C VAL A 117 1.50 -4.84 -3.56
N ARG A 118 0.78 -3.91 -2.97
CA ARG A 118 -0.33 -3.20 -3.61
C ARG A 118 -0.22 -1.71 -3.35
N LEU A 119 0.08 -0.94 -4.39
CA LEU A 119 0.23 0.51 -4.35
C LEU A 119 -0.85 1.14 -5.24
N VAL A 120 -1.71 1.95 -4.65
CA VAL A 120 -2.89 2.52 -5.32
C VAL A 120 -2.99 4.02 -5.04
N GLY A 121 -3.39 4.79 -6.01
CA GLY A 121 -3.64 6.23 -5.91
C GLY A 121 -3.89 6.84 -7.27
N GLN A 122 -3.95 8.16 -7.35
CA GLN A 122 -4.07 8.91 -8.60
C GLN A 122 -2.67 9.12 -9.20
N ASP A 123 -2.52 8.86 -10.50
CA ASP A 123 -1.22 8.93 -11.21
C ASP A 123 -0.09 8.08 -10.59
N THR A 124 -0.41 7.05 -9.84
CA THR A 124 0.52 6.27 -9.03
C THR A 124 1.52 5.49 -9.88
N VAL A 125 1.10 4.99 -11.02
CA VAL A 125 1.98 4.19 -11.91
C VAL A 125 3.15 5.03 -12.41
N ARG A 126 2.92 6.26 -12.83
CA ARG A 126 3.96 7.21 -13.22
C ARG A 126 4.59 7.87 -11.98
N GLY A 127 3.80 8.07 -10.94
CA GLY A 127 4.02 8.99 -9.85
C GLY A 127 3.63 10.42 -10.21
N THR A 128 2.97 11.14 -9.30
CA THR A 128 2.52 12.53 -9.52
C THR A 128 3.66 13.44 -10.02
N PHE A 129 4.86 13.23 -9.49
CA PHE A 129 6.05 14.02 -9.83
C PHE A 129 6.88 13.43 -10.97
N SER A 130 6.33 12.53 -11.77
CA SER A 130 7.03 11.79 -12.83
C SER A 130 8.32 11.11 -12.33
N HIS A 131 8.28 10.55 -11.15
CA HIS A 131 9.44 9.97 -10.46
C HIS A 131 9.44 8.45 -10.49
N ARG A 132 8.27 7.80 -10.28
CA ARG A 132 8.18 6.35 -10.06
C ARG A 132 8.36 5.53 -11.33
N HIS A 133 7.57 5.79 -12.35
CA HIS A 133 7.55 5.01 -13.60
C HIS A 133 7.53 3.50 -13.36
N ALA A 134 6.63 3.03 -12.47
CA ALA A 134 6.46 1.62 -12.16
C ALA A 134 5.89 0.81 -13.32
N GLY A 135 5.17 1.47 -14.23
CA GLY A 135 4.70 0.94 -15.51
C GLY A 135 5.24 1.80 -16.66
N ILE A 136 5.73 1.15 -17.70
CA ILE A 136 6.21 1.79 -18.92
C ILE A 136 5.35 1.39 -20.10
N ASN A 137 5.07 2.34 -21.00
CA ASN A 137 4.24 2.09 -22.18
C ASN A 137 5.09 1.99 -23.42
N ASP A 138 4.80 0.99 -24.26
CA ASP A 138 5.32 0.92 -25.62
C ASP A 138 4.65 2.01 -26.47
N GLN A 139 5.46 2.83 -27.14
CA GLN A 139 4.98 3.97 -27.93
C GLN A 139 4.33 3.57 -29.27
N VAL A 140 4.49 2.31 -29.68
CA VAL A 140 3.95 1.77 -30.95
C VAL A 140 2.70 0.94 -30.69
N THR A 141 2.77 0.01 -29.74
CA THR A 141 1.67 -0.93 -29.45
C THR A 141 0.71 -0.41 -28.41
N GLY A 142 1.14 0.52 -27.55
CA GLY A 142 0.37 1.00 -26.37
C GLY A 142 0.37 0.00 -25.19
N GLU A 143 1.04 -1.13 -25.33
CA GLU A 143 1.15 -2.11 -24.23
C GLU A 143 1.91 -1.51 -23.05
N ARG A 144 1.52 -1.94 -21.84
CA ARG A 144 2.17 -1.51 -20.59
C ARG A 144 2.91 -2.68 -19.96
N TYR A 145 4.18 -2.46 -19.65
CA TYR A 145 5.05 -3.37 -18.94
C TYR A 145 5.33 -2.87 -17.52
N TYR A 146 5.28 -3.78 -16.56
CA TYR A 146 5.57 -3.49 -15.15
C TYR A 146 6.80 -4.28 -14.71
N PRO A 147 7.99 -3.66 -14.57
CA PRO A 147 9.19 -4.37 -14.15
C PRO A 147 9.03 -5.11 -12.82
N ILE A 148 8.35 -4.51 -11.84
CA ILE A 148 8.12 -5.11 -10.53
C ILE A 148 7.34 -6.43 -10.57
N LYS A 149 6.58 -6.68 -11.63
CA LYS A 149 5.85 -7.96 -11.81
C LYS A 149 6.73 -9.08 -12.39
N ASN A 150 7.98 -8.77 -12.68
CA ASN A 150 8.89 -9.66 -13.41
C ASN A 150 10.26 -9.80 -12.71
N ILE A 151 10.26 -9.84 -11.37
CA ILE A 151 11.48 -10.00 -10.56
C ILE A 151 11.93 -11.46 -10.53
N SER A 152 11.02 -12.36 -10.16
CA SER A 152 11.28 -13.80 -10.08
C SER A 152 10.01 -14.61 -10.33
N ALA A 153 10.19 -15.90 -10.65
CA ALA A 153 9.06 -16.79 -10.98
C ALA A 153 8.12 -17.05 -9.77
N ASN A 154 8.66 -16.97 -8.55
CA ASN A 154 7.94 -17.29 -7.32
C ASN A 154 7.65 -16.05 -6.47
N GLN A 155 7.77 -14.86 -7.04
CA GLN A 155 7.50 -13.63 -6.31
C GLN A 155 6.03 -13.50 -5.89
N GLY A 156 5.79 -12.73 -4.84
CA GLY A 156 4.47 -12.29 -4.44
C GLY A 156 3.79 -11.42 -5.51
N LYS A 157 2.49 -11.28 -5.41
CA LYS A 157 1.70 -10.46 -6.33
C LYS A 157 2.07 -8.98 -6.18
N ALA A 158 2.46 -8.33 -7.26
CA ALA A 158 2.75 -6.89 -7.27
C ALA A 158 1.72 -6.14 -8.11
N GLU A 159 1.05 -5.17 -7.50
CA GLU A 159 0.04 -4.32 -8.14
C GLU A 159 0.39 -2.84 -7.94
N VAL A 160 0.46 -2.09 -9.03
CA VAL A 160 0.54 -0.62 -9.00
C VAL A 160 -0.59 -0.11 -9.88
N ILE A 161 -1.50 0.66 -9.30
CA ILE A 161 -2.82 0.95 -9.91
C ILE A 161 -3.10 2.44 -9.87
N ASP A 162 -3.43 3.01 -11.03
CA ASP A 162 -4.03 4.34 -11.12
C ASP A 162 -5.54 4.20 -10.84
N SER A 163 -5.99 4.72 -9.71
CA SER A 163 -7.39 4.69 -9.32
C SER A 163 -8.16 5.89 -9.89
N LEU A 164 -9.40 5.64 -10.31
CA LEU A 164 -10.35 6.68 -10.72
C LEU A 164 -11.30 7.10 -9.59
N LEU A 165 -11.16 6.51 -8.41
CA LEU A 165 -11.98 6.83 -7.25
C LEU A 165 -11.50 8.13 -6.59
N SER A 166 -12.40 8.78 -5.86
CA SER A 166 -12.03 9.86 -4.94
C SER A 166 -11.14 9.34 -3.82
N GLU A 167 -10.47 10.24 -3.12
CA GLU A 167 -9.62 9.90 -1.97
C GLU A 167 -10.37 9.07 -0.92
N MET A 168 -11.62 9.46 -0.61
CA MET A 168 -12.47 8.72 0.32
C MET A 168 -12.76 7.30 -0.19
N GLY A 169 -13.08 7.17 -1.46
CA GLY A 169 -13.42 5.87 -2.06
C GLY A 169 -12.22 4.94 -2.10
N VAL A 170 -11.08 5.41 -2.58
CA VAL A 170 -9.86 4.58 -2.68
C VAL A 170 -9.29 4.24 -1.32
N LEU A 171 -9.18 5.21 -0.40
CA LEU A 171 -8.63 4.95 0.94
C LEU A 171 -9.52 3.98 1.73
N GLY A 172 -10.85 4.14 1.63
CA GLY A 172 -11.79 3.21 2.26
C GLY A 172 -11.68 1.78 1.71
N PHE A 173 -11.49 1.65 0.39
CA PHE A 173 -11.27 0.34 -0.23
C PHE A 173 -9.95 -0.30 0.22
N GLU A 174 -8.86 0.44 0.18
CA GLU A 174 -7.53 -0.08 0.56
C GLU A 174 -7.45 -0.39 2.06
N TYR A 175 -8.14 0.36 2.91
CA TYR A 175 -8.31 0.00 4.31
C TYR A 175 -8.99 -1.37 4.44
N GLY A 176 -10.14 -1.58 3.78
CA GLY A 176 -10.83 -2.87 3.79
C GLY A 176 -9.98 -4.01 3.25
N TYR A 177 -9.20 -3.78 2.19
CA TYR A 177 -8.27 -4.75 1.64
C TYR A 177 -7.21 -5.16 2.67
N SER A 178 -6.60 -4.20 3.36
CA SER A 178 -5.56 -4.44 4.37
C SER A 178 -6.05 -5.25 5.58
N LEU A 179 -7.35 -5.18 5.90
CA LEU A 179 -7.92 -5.98 6.98
C LEU A 179 -7.99 -7.46 6.66
N THR A 180 -8.13 -7.81 5.39
CA THR A 180 -8.37 -9.19 4.94
C THR A 180 -7.11 -9.90 4.46
N ASP A 181 -6.08 -9.15 4.07
CA ASP A 181 -4.83 -9.68 3.55
C ASP A 181 -3.61 -9.02 4.23
N PRO A 182 -3.24 -9.47 5.44
CA PRO A 182 -2.10 -8.92 6.17
C PRO A 182 -0.73 -9.30 5.59
N ASP A 183 -0.66 -10.23 4.64
CA ASP A 183 0.56 -10.62 3.94
C ASP A 183 0.88 -9.72 2.75
N THR A 184 -0.04 -8.83 2.41
CA THR A 184 0.17 -7.82 1.38
C THR A 184 0.47 -6.47 2.02
N LEU A 185 1.59 -5.87 1.64
CA LEU A 185 1.85 -4.46 1.92
C LEU A 185 0.90 -3.61 1.06
N VAL A 186 -0.09 -3.01 1.71
CA VAL A 186 -1.08 -2.15 1.07
C VAL A 186 -0.70 -0.69 1.27
N LEU A 187 -0.52 0.03 0.17
CA LEU A 187 -0.17 1.46 0.19
C LEU A 187 -1.20 2.26 -0.60
N TRP A 188 -1.72 3.30 0.03
CA TRP A 188 -2.44 4.34 -0.69
C TRP A 188 -1.58 5.60 -0.78
N GLU A 189 -1.42 6.13 -2.00
CA GLU A 189 -0.73 7.39 -2.23
C GLU A 189 -1.72 8.50 -2.56
N ALA A 190 -1.75 9.55 -1.75
CA ALA A 190 -2.42 10.79 -2.12
C ALA A 190 -1.66 11.47 -3.24
N GLN A 191 -2.35 12.09 -4.20
CA GLN A 191 -1.68 12.81 -5.28
C GLN A 191 -0.80 13.96 -4.76
N PHE A 192 -1.31 14.67 -3.75
CA PHE A 192 -0.57 15.52 -2.82
C PHE A 192 -1.10 15.22 -1.42
N GLY A 193 -0.27 15.32 -0.40
CA GLY A 193 -0.69 15.08 0.98
C GLY A 193 -1.86 15.94 1.44
N ASP A 194 -1.96 17.16 0.93
CA ASP A 194 -3.11 18.07 1.16
C ASP A 194 -4.46 17.43 0.81
N PHE A 195 -4.51 16.64 -0.27
CA PHE A 195 -5.78 16.05 -0.74
C PHE A 195 -6.27 14.88 0.09
N ALA A 196 -5.48 14.40 1.04
CA ALA A 196 -5.95 13.44 2.03
C ALA A 196 -7.14 13.98 2.86
N ASN A 197 -7.37 15.29 2.87
CA ASN A 197 -8.55 15.90 3.49
C ASN A 197 -9.88 15.39 2.89
N GLY A 198 -9.89 15.01 1.60
CA GLY A 198 -11.03 14.37 0.95
C GLY A 198 -11.37 12.97 1.49
N ALA A 199 -10.46 12.37 2.24
CA ALA A 199 -10.63 11.06 2.91
C ALA A 199 -10.55 11.16 4.44
N GLN A 200 -10.63 12.35 5.01
CA GLN A 200 -10.44 12.57 6.45
C GLN A 200 -11.38 11.70 7.30
N VAL A 201 -12.62 11.48 6.85
CA VAL A 201 -13.56 10.62 7.56
C VAL A 201 -13.10 9.17 7.63
N ILE A 202 -12.46 8.66 6.60
CA ILE A 202 -11.90 7.30 6.58
C ILE A 202 -10.72 7.23 7.57
N PHE A 203 -9.86 8.24 7.55
CA PHE A 203 -8.75 8.31 8.49
C PHE A 203 -9.25 8.35 9.95
N ASP A 204 -10.15 9.28 10.28
CA ASP A 204 -10.61 9.49 11.67
C ASP A 204 -11.46 8.34 12.21
N GLN A 205 -12.36 7.80 11.39
CA GLN A 205 -13.38 6.86 11.86
C GLN A 205 -13.01 5.38 11.66
N PHE A 206 -12.06 5.09 10.78
CA PHE A 206 -11.67 3.72 10.45
C PHE A 206 -10.18 3.47 10.76
N ILE A 207 -9.26 4.20 10.15
CA ILE A 207 -7.82 3.93 10.29
C ILE A 207 -7.35 4.19 11.71
N SER A 208 -7.59 5.40 12.24
CA SER A 208 -7.08 5.79 13.56
C SER A 208 -7.80 5.12 14.72
N SER A 209 -9.03 4.66 14.52
CA SER A 209 -9.89 4.16 15.60
C SER A 209 -10.42 2.74 15.41
N GLY A 210 -10.16 2.11 14.25
CA GLY A 210 -10.72 0.80 13.91
C GLY A 210 -10.27 -0.32 14.84
N GLU A 211 -9.02 -0.27 15.27
CA GLU A 211 -8.48 -1.22 16.23
C GLU A 211 -9.23 -1.18 17.56
N LYS A 212 -9.48 0.01 18.09
CA LYS A 212 -10.19 0.18 19.35
C LYS A 212 -11.69 -0.11 19.24
N LYS A 213 -12.32 0.27 18.11
CA LYS A 213 -13.76 0.08 17.91
C LYS A 213 -14.13 -1.37 17.62
N TRP A 214 -13.30 -2.06 16.83
CA TRP A 214 -13.67 -3.34 16.22
C TRP A 214 -12.62 -4.42 16.39
N THR A 215 -11.58 -4.17 17.17
CA THR A 215 -10.43 -5.09 17.33
C THR A 215 -9.85 -5.53 15.96
N ARG A 216 -9.78 -4.59 15.01
CA ARG A 216 -9.29 -4.83 13.65
C ARG A 216 -7.97 -4.10 13.43
N ALA A 217 -6.89 -4.85 13.32
CA ALA A 217 -5.60 -4.32 12.91
C ALA A 217 -5.54 -4.10 11.41
N SER A 218 -4.76 -3.12 10.99
CA SER A 218 -4.52 -2.79 9.58
C SER A 218 -3.03 -2.49 9.39
N GLY A 219 -2.45 -3.06 8.35
CA GLY A 219 -1.10 -2.76 7.90
C GLY A 219 -1.06 -1.69 6.79
N LEU A 220 -2.14 -0.93 6.62
CA LEU A 220 -2.23 0.10 5.58
C LEU A 220 -1.18 1.20 5.79
N VAL A 221 -0.48 1.52 4.72
CA VAL A 221 0.44 2.66 4.65
C VAL A 221 -0.18 3.78 3.84
N MET A 222 -0.16 4.99 4.36
CA MET A 222 -0.56 6.20 3.65
C MET A 222 0.70 6.97 3.23
N LEU A 223 0.91 7.13 1.93
CA LEU A 223 1.96 7.97 1.37
C LEU A 223 1.39 9.36 1.09
N LEU A 224 1.90 10.34 1.81
CA LEU A 224 1.40 11.72 1.78
C LEU A 224 2.50 12.66 1.29
N PRO A 225 2.68 12.84 -0.04
CA PRO A 225 3.70 13.72 -0.57
C PRO A 225 3.63 15.10 0.06
N HIS A 226 4.75 15.54 0.64
CA HIS A 226 4.85 16.78 1.41
C HIS A 226 6.04 17.62 0.95
N GLY A 227 5.88 18.92 0.93
CA GLY A 227 6.91 19.91 0.60
C GLY A 227 6.48 21.30 1.01
N TYR A 228 7.33 22.29 0.76
CA TYR A 228 7.07 23.68 1.12
C TYR A 228 6.80 24.58 -0.09
N GLU A 229 7.05 24.09 -1.30
CA GLU A 229 6.98 24.88 -2.53
C GLU A 229 6.12 24.16 -3.59
N GLY A 230 4.82 24.00 -3.30
CA GLY A 230 3.86 23.48 -4.26
C GLY A 230 3.34 24.54 -5.22
N GLN A 231 2.64 24.12 -6.27
CA GLN A 231 2.05 25.02 -7.28
C GLN A 231 0.90 25.86 -6.73
N GLY A 232 0.32 25.48 -5.60
CA GLY A 232 -0.80 26.17 -4.99
C GLY A 232 -0.83 25.95 -3.47
N PRO A 233 -1.72 26.65 -2.76
CA PRO A 233 -1.84 26.53 -1.30
C PRO A 233 -2.11 25.11 -0.81
N GLU A 234 -2.81 24.31 -1.60
CA GLU A 234 -3.19 22.93 -1.34
C GLU A 234 -2.27 21.88 -2.00
N HIS A 235 -1.07 22.28 -2.43
CA HIS A 235 -0.11 21.41 -3.10
C HIS A 235 1.24 21.34 -2.36
N SER A 236 1.27 21.65 -1.09
CA SER A 236 2.50 21.73 -0.31
C SER A 236 2.46 20.87 0.95
N SER A 237 1.47 21.05 1.81
CA SER A 237 1.47 20.46 3.13
C SER A 237 0.55 19.23 3.24
N ALA A 238 1.10 18.11 3.68
CA ALA A 238 0.32 16.95 4.12
C ALA A 238 -0.40 17.19 5.47
N ARG A 239 -0.18 18.33 6.11
CA ARG A 239 -0.73 18.65 7.44
C ARG A 239 -0.38 17.59 8.46
N ILE A 240 0.91 17.31 8.60
CA ILE A 240 1.49 16.26 9.45
C ILE A 240 0.98 16.36 10.89
N GLU A 241 0.73 17.57 11.36
CA GLU A 241 0.22 17.85 12.69
C GLU A 241 -1.12 17.15 12.99
N ARG A 242 -1.97 16.99 11.98
CA ARG A 242 -3.25 16.27 12.15
C ARG A 242 -3.03 14.78 12.45
N TYR A 243 -2.06 14.17 11.77
CA TYR A 243 -1.73 12.77 11.96
C TYR A 243 -1.02 12.56 13.31
N LEU A 244 -0.07 13.44 13.64
CA LEU A 244 0.60 13.42 14.94
C LEU A 244 -0.39 13.58 16.10
N GLN A 245 -1.38 14.47 15.96
CA GLN A 245 -2.42 14.67 16.96
C GLN A 245 -3.32 13.44 17.14
N ALA A 246 -3.51 12.65 16.09
CA ALA A 246 -4.32 11.44 16.13
C ALA A 246 -3.57 10.22 16.69
N CYS A 247 -2.24 10.31 16.86
CA CYS A 247 -1.46 9.24 17.46
C CYS A 247 -1.81 9.10 18.95
N ALA A 248 -2.23 7.90 19.33
CA ALA A 248 -2.54 7.54 20.71
C ALA A 248 -2.16 6.07 20.93
N GLN A 249 -1.30 5.82 21.90
CA GLN A 249 -0.72 4.49 22.08
C GLN A 249 0.03 4.03 20.80
N GLU A 250 -0.43 2.98 20.14
CA GLU A 250 0.23 2.39 18.97
C GLU A 250 -0.67 2.34 17.74
N ASN A 251 -1.77 3.10 17.74
CA ASN A 251 -2.77 3.06 16.68
C ASN A 251 -2.27 3.57 15.32
N ILE A 252 -1.30 4.49 15.32
CA ILE A 252 -0.72 5.09 14.11
C ILE A 252 0.76 5.41 14.36
N GLN A 253 1.56 5.22 13.33
CA GLN A 253 2.95 5.66 13.30
C GLN A 253 3.13 6.67 12.18
N VAL A 254 3.71 7.82 12.51
CA VAL A 254 4.06 8.86 11.54
C VAL A 254 5.57 8.86 11.36
N VAL A 255 6.01 8.67 10.13
CA VAL A 255 7.42 8.66 9.76
C VAL A 255 7.67 9.69 8.66
N ASN A 256 8.90 10.25 8.61
CA ASN A 256 9.32 11.25 7.63
C ASN A 256 10.68 10.86 7.04
#